data_7ea21ee6de305808c9e0a95f3babb1f9
#
_entry.id   7ea21ee6de305808c9e0a95f3babb1f9
#
_cell.length_a   1.000
_cell.length_b   1.000
_cell.length_c   1.000
_cell.angle_alpha   90.00
_cell.angle_beta   90.00
_cell.angle_gamma   90.00
#
_symmetry.space_group_name_H-M   'P 1'
#
loop_
_entity.id
_entity.type
_entity.pdbx_description
1 polymer ?
#
loop_
_entity_poly.entity_id
_entity_poly.type
_entity_poly.pdbx_seq_one_letter_code
_entity_poly.pdbx_strand_id
1 'polypeptide(L)'
;MGLSGSGKSTLIRHLNRLIDPTDGEIIVNGTNVMKLSEKQLIEFRKNQMSMVFQRFGLFPHKTVIQNVAYGLEIQGKEVDERNKIAMSQIEAVGLHGFEHQYPSQLSGGMQQRVGLARALAPNPGILLMDEAFSALDPLIRSDMQKQLIELQSELKKTIFFITHDLDESLKLGDHIGILNHGRLVQVGTPEHIIMNPADDYVEAFVKDVNRAKVLRARTVMVKPDKFNGKDVKLSESYKVDEDTYIEEFLPKVLQDRSTIVVVDKKGDTMGYITEKELAISLSKTSHNEPVKTS
;
A
#
# COMPACT_ATOMS: atom_id res chain seq x y z
N MET A 1 9.48 -0.05 -1.87
CA MET A 1 9.99 -1.38 -1.47
C MET A 1 11.44 -1.60 -1.87
N GLY A 2 12.09 -2.71 -1.49
CA GLY A 2 13.45 -3.09 -1.88
C GLY A 2 14.07 -4.06 -0.87
N LEU A 3 15.20 -4.68 -1.21
CA LEU A 3 15.90 -5.63 -0.33
C LEU A 3 16.46 -4.96 0.94
N SER A 4 16.89 -5.79 1.91
CA SER A 4 17.58 -5.29 3.11
C SER A 4 18.82 -4.49 2.70
N GLY A 5 19.06 -3.35 3.37
CA GLY A 5 20.19 -2.47 3.04
C GLY A 5 19.99 -1.55 1.83
N SER A 6 18.84 -1.57 1.14
CA SER A 6 18.60 -0.68 -0.02
C SER A 6 18.38 0.80 0.32
N GLY A 7 18.32 1.17 1.61
CA GLY A 7 18.15 2.57 2.05
C GLY A 7 16.71 2.98 2.40
N LYS A 8 15.74 2.04 2.44
CA LYS A 8 14.31 2.31 2.70
C LYS A 8 14.05 3.06 4.01
N SER A 9 14.58 2.55 5.13
CA SER A 9 14.39 3.18 6.45
C SER A 9 15.10 4.53 6.56
N THR A 10 16.17 4.75 5.81
CA THR A 10 16.83 6.05 5.69
C THR A 10 15.93 7.02 4.93
N LEU A 11 15.37 6.59 3.80
CA LEU A 11 14.45 7.40 3.00
C LEU A 11 13.24 7.88 3.82
N ILE A 12 12.55 6.97 4.52
CA ILE A 12 11.36 7.37 5.30
C ILE A 12 11.71 8.34 6.45
N ARG A 13 12.91 8.19 7.04
CA ARG A 13 13.39 9.11 8.09
C ARG A 13 13.83 10.46 7.55
N HIS A 14 14.14 10.58 6.27
CA HIS A 14 14.31 11.89 5.63
C HIS A 14 12.97 12.61 5.48
N LEU A 15 11.87 11.91 5.16
CA LEU A 15 10.56 12.54 4.95
C LEU A 15 10.07 13.33 6.15
N ASN A 16 10.37 12.90 7.37
CA ASN A 16 10.04 13.60 8.59
C ASN A 16 11.26 14.31 9.21
N ARG A 17 12.38 14.40 8.48
CA ARG A 17 13.64 15.01 8.92
C ARG A 17 14.17 14.47 10.25
N LEU A 18 13.93 13.19 10.59
CA LEU A 18 14.65 12.51 11.67
C LEU A 18 16.14 12.32 11.33
N ILE A 19 16.44 12.27 10.02
CA ILE A 19 17.78 12.30 9.45
C ILE A 19 17.76 13.40 8.40
N ASP A 20 18.67 14.37 8.50
CA ASP A 20 18.83 15.39 7.47
C ASP A 20 19.47 14.79 6.21
N PRO A 21 18.89 14.99 5.01
CA PRO A 21 19.54 14.57 3.77
C PRO A 21 20.74 15.48 3.48
N THR A 22 21.73 14.94 2.76
CA THR A 22 22.92 15.72 2.35
C THR A 22 22.55 16.81 1.36
N ASP A 23 21.59 16.54 0.48
CA ASP A 23 21.10 17.48 -0.55
C ASP A 23 19.67 17.09 -0.97
N GLY A 24 19.01 18.00 -1.68
CA GLY A 24 17.65 17.81 -2.19
C GLY A 24 16.57 18.54 -1.40
N GLU A 25 15.34 18.35 -1.85
CA GLU A 25 14.16 19.00 -1.25
C GLU A 25 13.09 17.97 -0.88
N ILE A 26 12.39 18.26 0.21
CA ILE A 26 11.21 17.49 0.65
C ILE A 26 10.05 18.48 0.73
N ILE A 27 9.09 18.31 -0.19
CA ILE A 27 7.93 19.21 -0.28
C ILE A 27 6.68 18.45 0.15
N VAL A 28 6.00 18.97 1.18
CA VAL A 28 4.76 18.41 1.72
C VAL A 28 3.70 19.52 1.74
N ASN A 29 2.62 19.33 1.01
CA ASN A 29 1.54 20.33 0.88
C ASN A 29 2.07 21.73 0.54
N GLY A 30 3.05 21.82 -0.39
CA GLY A 30 3.69 23.07 -0.79
C GLY A 30 4.75 23.61 0.19
N THR A 31 4.93 22.99 1.34
CA THR A 31 5.95 23.39 2.34
C THR A 31 7.24 22.61 2.13
N ASN A 32 8.36 23.31 1.92
CA ASN A 32 9.68 22.69 1.89
C ASN A 32 10.16 22.41 3.33
N VAL A 33 10.16 21.14 3.71
CA VAL A 33 10.49 20.66 5.06
C VAL A 33 11.95 20.99 5.44
N MET A 34 12.84 21.07 4.43
CA MET A 34 14.26 21.38 4.65
C MET A 34 14.49 22.84 5.08
N LYS A 35 13.56 23.74 4.75
CA LYS A 35 13.65 25.17 5.11
C LYS A 35 13.01 25.51 6.46
N LEU A 36 12.40 24.54 7.14
CA LEU A 36 11.76 24.74 8.42
C LEU A 36 12.82 24.92 9.54
N SER A 37 12.62 25.93 10.40
CA SER A 37 13.34 26.04 11.65
C SER A 37 12.97 24.89 12.59
N GLU A 38 13.76 24.64 13.64
CA GLU A 38 13.47 23.56 14.60
C GLU A 38 12.06 23.68 15.22
N LYS A 39 11.63 24.86 15.60
CA LYS A 39 10.28 25.10 16.14
C LYS A 39 9.19 24.76 15.11
N GLN A 40 9.37 25.19 13.88
CA GLN A 40 8.43 24.90 12.79
C GLN A 40 8.43 23.40 12.45
N LEU A 41 9.57 22.73 12.51
CA LEU A 41 9.68 21.29 12.27
C LEU A 41 8.98 20.47 13.37
N ILE A 42 9.07 20.89 14.63
CA ILE A 42 8.31 20.28 15.73
C ILE A 42 6.82 20.41 15.48
N GLU A 43 6.33 21.60 15.13
CA GLU A 43 4.91 21.84 14.85
C GLU A 43 4.46 21.09 13.58
N PHE A 44 5.32 20.99 12.57
CA PHE A 44 5.06 20.22 11.37
C PHE A 44 4.89 18.72 11.68
N ARG A 45 5.83 18.12 12.43
CA ARG A 45 5.74 16.71 12.86
C ARG A 45 4.52 16.44 13.71
N LYS A 46 4.20 17.35 14.63
CA LYS A 46 3.07 17.24 15.55
C LYS A 46 1.71 17.20 14.83
N ASN A 47 1.57 17.97 13.74
CA ASN A 47 0.28 18.22 13.11
C ASN A 47 0.10 17.54 11.75
N GLN A 48 1.20 17.30 11.02
CA GLN A 48 1.12 16.82 9.62
C GLN A 48 1.46 15.35 9.45
N MET A 49 2.30 14.79 10.32
CA MET A 49 2.84 13.45 10.15
C MET A 49 2.78 12.63 11.43
N SER A 50 2.55 11.34 11.27
CA SER A 50 2.80 10.34 12.33
C SER A 50 3.61 9.20 11.75
N MET A 51 4.31 8.46 12.63
CA MET A 51 5.15 7.34 12.22
C MET A 51 4.86 6.08 13.05
N VAL A 52 4.69 4.97 12.35
CA VAL A 52 4.67 3.61 12.91
C VAL A 52 6.04 2.99 12.69
N PHE A 53 6.68 2.55 13.75
CA PHE A 53 8.04 2.01 13.73
C PHE A 53 8.03 0.49 13.66
N GLN A 54 9.03 -0.11 13.05
CA GLN A 54 9.25 -1.54 12.94
C GLN A 54 9.22 -2.28 14.29
N ARG A 55 9.81 -1.70 15.35
CA ARG A 55 9.83 -2.23 16.71
C ARG A 55 8.80 -1.55 17.63
N PHE A 56 7.61 -1.28 17.12
CA PHE A 56 6.45 -0.69 17.80
C PHE A 56 6.71 0.68 18.46
N GLY A 57 7.89 0.92 19.05
CA GLY A 57 8.27 2.18 19.69
C GLY A 57 7.35 2.61 20.84
N LEU A 58 6.68 1.67 21.50
CA LEU A 58 5.79 1.96 22.62
C LEU A 58 6.58 2.37 23.87
N PHE A 59 5.98 3.24 24.68
CA PHE A 59 6.51 3.59 25.99
C PHE A 59 6.22 2.46 26.97
N PRO A 60 7.21 1.72 27.47
CA PRO A 60 6.97 0.52 28.29
C PRO A 60 6.36 0.83 29.66
N HIS A 61 6.54 2.06 30.13
CA HIS A 61 6.03 2.56 31.41
C HIS A 61 4.66 3.25 31.31
N LYS A 62 4.08 3.31 30.10
CA LYS A 62 2.73 3.86 29.84
C LYS A 62 1.77 2.72 29.47
N THR A 63 0.54 2.81 29.91
CA THR A 63 -0.53 1.89 29.50
C THR A 63 -0.90 2.08 28.03
N VAL A 64 -1.75 1.20 27.48
CA VAL A 64 -2.24 1.30 26.10
C VAL A 64 -2.88 2.67 25.85
N ILE A 65 -3.84 3.08 26.69
CA ILE A 65 -4.51 4.38 26.52
C ILE A 65 -3.53 5.55 26.62
N GLN A 66 -2.57 5.50 27.52
CA GLN A 66 -1.54 6.53 27.66
C GLN A 66 -0.58 6.58 26.48
N ASN A 67 -0.27 5.43 25.88
CA ASN A 67 0.52 5.36 24.64
C ASN A 67 -0.25 6.01 23.48
N VAL A 68 -1.52 5.64 23.31
CA VAL A 68 -2.37 6.16 22.21
C VAL A 68 -2.63 7.66 22.38
N ALA A 69 -2.90 8.13 23.60
CA ALA A 69 -3.15 9.52 23.93
C ALA A 69 -1.91 10.43 23.83
N TYR A 70 -0.70 9.86 23.76
CA TYR A 70 0.54 10.64 23.87
C TYR A 70 0.68 11.74 22.79
N GLY A 71 0.36 11.42 21.54
CA GLY A 71 0.40 12.42 20.46
C GLY A 71 -0.56 13.60 20.70
N LEU A 72 -1.74 13.31 21.26
CA LEU A 72 -2.75 14.31 21.62
C LEU A 72 -2.31 15.15 22.82
N GLU A 73 -1.58 14.53 23.77
CA GLU A 73 -0.93 15.24 24.89
C GLU A 73 0.07 16.27 24.40
N ILE A 74 0.92 15.89 23.42
CA ILE A 74 1.86 16.80 22.75
C ILE A 74 1.14 17.91 21.99
N GLN A 75 -0.05 17.63 21.42
CA GLN A 75 -0.90 18.64 20.79
C GLN A 75 -1.54 19.61 21.79
N GLY A 76 -1.45 19.35 23.10
CA GLY A 76 -2.00 20.20 24.15
C GLY A 76 -3.50 19.98 24.39
N LYS A 77 -4.06 18.82 23.97
CA LYS A 77 -5.47 18.52 24.21
C LYS A 77 -5.73 18.21 25.69
N GLU A 78 -6.88 18.64 26.18
CA GLU A 78 -7.35 18.36 27.53
C GLU A 78 -7.49 16.85 27.79
N VAL A 79 -7.35 16.44 29.06
CA VAL A 79 -7.28 15.03 29.47
C VAL A 79 -8.52 14.23 29.01
N ASP A 80 -9.71 14.77 29.22
CA ASP A 80 -10.95 14.08 28.87
C ASP A 80 -11.11 13.93 27.35
N GLU A 81 -10.78 14.98 26.57
CA GLU A 81 -10.81 14.95 25.12
C GLU A 81 -9.83 13.92 24.56
N ARG A 82 -8.56 13.94 25.01
CA ARG A 82 -7.54 13.02 24.53
C ARG A 82 -7.85 11.56 24.86
N ASN A 83 -8.40 11.30 26.06
CA ASN A 83 -8.80 9.96 26.46
C ASN A 83 -9.98 9.46 25.61
N LYS A 84 -10.96 10.30 25.33
CA LYS A 84 -12.09 9.95 24.45
C LYS A 84 -11.62 9.58 23.05
N ILE A 85 -10.71 10.37 22.45
CA ILE A 85 -10.14 10.08 21.13
C ILE A 85 -9.30 8.80 21.19
N ALA A 86 -8.47 8.63 22.23
CA ALA A 86 -7.65 7.44 22.39
C ALA A 86 -8.49 6.16 22.52
N MET A 87 -9.60 6.20 23.28
CA MET A 87 -10.53 5.08 23.41
C MET A 87 -11.13 4.69 22.05
N SER A 88 -11.60 5.68 21.26
CA SER A 88 -12.14 5.43 19.91
C SER A 88 -11.10 4.77 18.99
N GLN A 89 -9.83 5.20 19.06
CA GLN A 89 -8.76 4.56 18.26
C GLN A 89 -8.39 3.16 18.75
N ILE A 90 -8.44 2.90 20.06
CA ILE A 90 -8.24 1.57 20.66
C ILE A 90 -9.34 0.61 20.20
N GLU A 91 -10.57 1.07 20.17
CA GLU A 91 -11.72 0.30 19.69
C GLU A 91 -11.59 0.00 18.19
N ALA A 92 -11.23 1.02 17.38
CA ALA A 92 -11.05 0.88 15.93
C ALA A 92 -9.98 -0.16 15.55
N VAL A 93 -8.95 -0.36 16.38
CA VAL A 93 -7.94 -1.41 16.17
C VAL A 93 -8.25 -2.73 16.88
N GLY A 94 -9.45 -2.88 17.45
CA GLY A 94 -9.90 -4.11 18.10
C GLY A 94 -9.17 -4.44 19.40
N LEU A 95 -8.83 -3.42 20.20
CA LEU A 95 -8.15 -3.56 21.50
C LEU A 95 -9.02 -3.12 22.68
N HIS A 96 -10.35 -3.13 22.52
CA HIS A 96 -11.28 -2.86 23.64
C HIS A 96 -11.05 -3.85 24.80
N GLY A 97 -11.00 -3.35 26.03
CA GLY A 97 -10.72 -4.12 27.25
C GLY A 97 -9.23 -4.23 27.62
N PHE A 98 -8.31 -3.69 26.78
CA PHE A 98 -6.87 -3.71 27.02
C PHE A 98 -6.29 -2.32 27.37
N GLU A 99 -7.12 -1.31 27.58
CA GLU A 99 -6.76 0.11 27.72
C GLU A 99 -5.75 0.36 28.85
N HIS A 100 -5.87 -0.39 29.94
CA HIS A 100 -5.06 -0.21 31.15
C HIS A 100 -3.87 -1.18 31.22
N GLN A 101 -3.68 -2.04 30.22
CA GLN A 101 -2.54 -2.93 30.18
C GLN A 101 -1.28 -2.20 29.72
N TYR A 102 -0.12 -2.72 30.13
CA TYR A 102 1.19 -2.26 29.69
C TYR A 102 1.66 -3.04 28.46
N PRO A 103 2.56 -2.49 27.63
CA PRO A 103 3.07 -3.19 26.45
C PRO A 103 3.63 -4.59 26.73
N SER A 104 4.24 -4.81 27.88
CA SER A 104 4.78 -6.12 28.30
C SER A 104 3.72 -7.20 28.51
N GLN A 105 2.45 -6.82 28.64
CA GLN A 105 1.32 -7.73 28.83
C GLN A 105 0.62 -8.08 27.50
N LEU A 106 1.09 -7.53 26.39
CA LEU A 106 0.48 -7.64 25.07
C LEU A 106 1.29 -8.55 24.15
N SER A 107 0.63 -9.28 23.26
CA SER A 107 1.29 -9.95 22.15
C SER A 107 1.92 -8.96 21.17
N GLY A 108 2.87 -9.40 20.33
CA GLY A 108 3.47 -8.54 19.31
C GLY A 108 2.46 -7.89 18.37
N GLY A 109 1.43 -8.64 17.93
CA GLY A 109 0.34 -8.11 17.12
C GLY A 109 -0.50 -7.05 17.84
N MET A 110 -0.77 -7.23 19.14
CA MET A 110 -1.47 -6.22 19.94
C MET A 110 -0.62 -4.96 20.11
N GLN A 111 0.69 -5.09 20.36
CA GLN A 111 1.61 -3.94 20.44
C GLN A 111 1.64 -3.17 19.12
N GLN A 112 1.59 -3.87 17.98
CA GLN A 112 1.51 -3.22 16.67
C GLN A 112 0.23 -2.42 16.50
N ARG A 113 -0.91 -2.99 16.89
CA ARG A 113 -2.20 -2.28 16.87
C ARG A 113 -2.19 -1.04 17.78
N VAL A 114 -1.57 -1.10 18.96
CA VAL A 114 -1.37 0.08 19.80
C VAL A 114 -0.51 1.13 19.09
N GLY A 115 0.57 0.71 18.41
CA GLY A 115 1.41 1.59 17.61
C GLY A 115 0.65 2.29 16.49
N LEU A 116 -0.23 1.56 15.80
CA LEU A 116 -1.10 2.12 14.76
C LEU A 116 -2.13 3.10 15.35
N ALA A 117 -2.83 2.72 16.42
CA ALA A 117 -3.80 3.59 17.10
C ALA A 117 -3.13 4.89 17.59
N ARG A 118 -1.92 4.81 18.17
CA ARG A 118 -1.13 5.97 18.59
C ARG A 118 -0.79 6.90 17.42
N ALA A 119 -0.44 6.32 16.28
CA ALA A 119 -0.09 7.10 15.10
C ALA A 119 -1.32 7.77 14.46
N LEU A 120 -2.50 7.16 14.56
CA LEU A 120 -3.75 7.68 14.01
C LEU A 120 -4.45 8.70 14.94
N ALA A 121 -4.29 8.57 16.26
CA ALA A 121 -4.97 9.43 17.23
C ALA A 121 -4.79 10.94 17.00
N PRO A 122 -3.58 11.46 16.65
CA PRO A 122 -3.39 12.87 16.31
C PRO A 122 -4.05 13.33 15.02
N ASN A 123 -4.68 12.42 14.27
CA ASN A 123 -5.32 12.67 12.97
C ASN A 123 -4.36 13.28 11.92
N PRO A 124 -3.19 12.68 11.66
CA PRO A 124 -2.19 13.22 10.73
C PRO A 124 -2.71 13.20 9.28
N GLY A 125 -2.22 14.11 8.44
CA GLY A 125 -2.43 14.05 7.00
C GLY A 125 -1.62 12.96 6.32
N ILE A 126 -0.44 12.64 6.89
CA ILE A 126 0.51 11.65 6.35
C ILE A 126 0.88 10.64 7.43
N LEU A 127 0.77 9.36 7.09
CA LEU A 127 1.21 8.24 7.93
C LEU A 127 2.45 7.60 7.32
N LEU A 128 3.55 7.60 8.06
CA LEU A 128 4.80 6.94 7.69
C LEU A 128 4.86 5.58 8.38
N MET A 129 5.09 4.50 7.62
CA MET A 129 5.12 3.13 8.15
C MET A 129 6.43 2.45 7.74
N ASP A 130 7.31 2.20 8.70
CA ASP A 130 8.62 1.56 8.47
C ASP A 130 8.54 0.08 8.84
N GLU A 131 8.39 -0.79 7.83
CA GLU A 131 8.26 -2.25 7.97
C GLU A 131 7.26 -2.67 9.07
N ALA A 132 6.14 -1.98 9.13
CA ALA A 132 5.20 -2.04 10.25
C ALA A 132 4.61 -3.45 10.50
N PHE A 133 4.61 -4.34 9.52
CA PHE A 133 4.03 -5.68 9.65
C PHE A 133 5.06 -6.81 9.62
N SER A 134 6.36 -6.50 9.51
CA SER A 134 7.42 -7.51 9.33
C SER A 134 7.58 -8.46 10.54
N ALA A 135 7.27 -7.99 11.74
CA ALA A 135 7.40 -8.77 12.98
C ALA A 135 6.12 -9.57 13.36
N LEU A 136 5.08 -9.53 12.52
CA LEU A 136 3.83 -10.22 12.77
C LEU A 136 3.79 -11.60 12.12
N ASP A 137 3.09 -12.53 12.76
CA ASP A 137 2.76 -13.81 12.13
C ASP A 137 1.83 -13.60 10.92
N PRO A 138 1.77 -14.57 9.97
CA PRO A 138 1.05 -14.38 8.71
C PRO A 138 -0.44 -14.07 8.88
N LEU A 139 -1.11 -14.65 9.87
CA LEU A 139 -2.54 -14.45 10.09
C LEU A 139 -2.83 -13.02 10.57
N ILE A 140 -2.13 -12.61 11.64
CA ILE A 140 -2.26 -11.25 12.20
C ILE A 140 -1.84 -10.20 11.16
N ARG A 141 -0.78 -10.46 10.38
CA ARG A 141 -0.35 -9.59 9.29
C ARG A 141 -1.47 -9.37 8.27
N SER A 142 -2.11 -10.44 7.81
CA SER A 142 -3.22 -10.36 6.84
C SER A 142 -4.38 -9.52 7.38
N ASP A 143 -4.74 -9.69 8.65
CA ASP A 143 -5.81 -8.93 9.29
C ASP A 143 -5.45 -7.45 9.42
N MET A 144 -4.22 -7.15 9.83
CA MET A 144 -3.73 -5.76 9.93
C MET A 144 -3.68 -5.05 8.57
N GLN A 145 -3.31 -5.76 7.51
CA GLN A 145 -3.33 -5.22 6.14
C GLN A 145 -4.76 -4.89 5.69
N LYS A 146 -5.74 -5.76 5.96
CA LYS A 146 -7.15 -5.50 5.66
C LYS A 146 -7.64 -4.25 6.42
N GLN A 147 -7.39 -4.19 7.73
CA GLN A 147 -7.74 -3.03 8.55
C GLN A 147 -7.11 -1.73 8.02
N LEU A 148 -5.84 -1.78 7.56
CA LEU A 148 -5.18 -0.61 6.99
C LEU A 148 -5.87 -0.14 5.70
N ILE A 149 -6.27 -1.06 4.81
CA ILE A 149 -7.00 -0.74 3.57
C ILE A 149 -8.35 -0.11 3.90
N GLU A 150 -9.11 -0.68 4.83
CA GLU A 150 -10.39 -0.15 5.28
C GLU A 150 -10.24 1.28 5.85
N LEU A 151 -9.30 1.45 6.79
CA LEU A 151 -8.97 2.77 7.37
C LEU A 151 -8.54 3.79 6.31
N GLN A 152 -7.73 3.39 5.33
CA GLN A 152 -7.28 4.27 4.25
C GLN A 152 -8.46 4.72 3.38
N SER A 153 -9.38 3.81 3.04
CA SER A 153 -10.56 4.13 2.24
C SER A 153 -11.51 5.12 2.94
N GLU A 154 -11.64 5.01 4.27
CA GLU A 154 -12.47 5.90 5.09
C GLU A 154 -11.80 7.26 5.33
N LEU A 155 -10.52 7.25 5.72
CA LEU A 155 -9.81 8.44 6.18
C LEU A 155 -9.16 9.22 5.03
N LYS A 156 -9.00 8.63 3.84
CA LYS A 156 -8.36 9.22 2.64
C LYS A 156 -7.00 9.86 2.95
N LYS A 157 -6.19 9.18 3.79
CA LYS A 157 -4.87 9.64 4.22
C LYS A 157 -3.80 9.26 3.21
N THR A 158 -2.74 10.05 3.13
CA THR A 158 -1.53 9.63 2.43
C THR A 158 -0.73 8.68 3.33
N ILE A 159 -0.46 7.47 2.86
CA ILE A 159 0.36 6.48 3.56
C ILE A 159 1.64 6.26 2.79
N PHE A 160 2.79 6.50 3.42
CA PHE A 160 4.09 6.12 2.88
C PHE A 160 4.58 4.87 3.61
N PHE A 161 4.53 3.74 2.89
CA PHE A 161 4.75 2.42 3.46
C PHE A 161 6.08 1.82 2.98
N ILE A 162 6.94 1.43 3.91
CA ILE A 162 8.19 0.72 3.65
C ILE A 162 8.01 -0.75 3.92
N THR A 163 8.35 -1.59 2.94
CA THR A 163 8.39 -3.04 3.07
C THR A 163 9.49 -3.65 2.20
N HIS A 164 9.90 -4.86 2.52
CA HIS A 164 10.71 -5.72 1.65
C HIS A 164 9.88 -6.84 1.00
N ASP A 165 8.60 -6.94 1.36
CA ASP A 165 7.65 -7.93 0.85
C ASP A 165 6.93 -7.37 -0.38
N LEU A 166 7.11 -8.05 -1.53
CA LEU A 166 6.48 -7.64 -2.78
C LEU A 166 4.96 -7.80 -2.74
N ASP A 167 4.45 -8.92 -2.21
CA ASP A 167 3.01 -9.18 -2.13
C ASP A 167 2.30 -8.11 -1.29
N GLU A 168 2.97 -7.68 -0.21
CA GLU A 168 2.50 -6.57 0.61
C GLU A 168 2.44 -5.26 -0.16
N SER A 169 3.48 -4.96 -0.97
CA SER A 169 3.52 -3.77 -1.82
C SER A 169 2.42 -3.78 -2.88
N LEU A 170 2.20 -4.93 -3.51
CA LEU A 170 1.18 -5.11 -4.55
C LEU A 170 -0.25 -5.01 -4.00
N LYS A 171 -0.44 -5.44 -2.75
CA LYS A 171 -1.76 -5.43 -2.09
C LYS A 171 -2.13 -4.06 -1.54
N LEU A 172 -1.16 -3.31 -0.99
CA LEU A 172 -1.42 -2.08 -0.25
C LEU A 172 -1.17 -0.81 -1.05
N GLY A 173 -0.31 -0.86 -2.07
CA GLY A 173 0.18 0.33 -2.75
C GLY A 173 -0.63 0.72 -3.98
N ASP A 174 -1.09 1.97 -4.04
CA ASP A 174 -1.56 2.58 -5.29
C ASP A 174 -0.38 2.82 -6.24
N HIS A 175 0.78 3.14 -5.68
CA HIS A 175 2.06 3.29 -6.39
C HIS A 175 3.17 2.59 -5.63
N ILE A 176 4.05 1.92 -6.36
CA ILE A 176 5.20 1.20 -5.81
C ILE A 176 6.48 1.87 -6.32
N GLY A 177 7.36 2.24 -5.39
CA GLY A 177 8.73 2.63 -5.70
C GLY A 177 9.70 1.51 -5.34
N ILE A 178 10.52 1.06 -6.28
CA ILE A 178 11.54 0.02 -6.08
C ILE A 178 12.89 0.68 -5.85
N LEU A 179 13.46 0.42 -4.67
CA LEU A 179 14.73 0.99 -4.23
C LEU A 179 15.83 -0.07 -4.27
N ASN A 180 16.95 0.25 -4.90
CA ASN A 180 18.13 -0.58 -4.96
C ASN A 180 19.39 0.25 -4.67
N HIS A 181 20.17 -0.11 -3.63
CA HIS A 181 21.39 0.58 -3.23
C HIS A 181 21.26 2.12 -3.18
N GLY A 182 20.19 2.64 -2.57
CA GLY A 182 19.93 4.07 -2.42
C GLY A 182 19.38 4.75 -3.69
N ARG A 183 19.18 4.01 -4.78
CA ARG A 183 18.61 4.54 -6.03
C ARG A 183 17.18 4.07 -6.21
N LEU A 184 16.30 4.97 -6.62
CA LEU A 184 14.95 4.64 -7.03
C LEU A 184 15.00 4.14 -8.48
N VAL A 185 14.83 2.81 -8.66
CA VAL A 185 14.95 2.14 -9.96
C VAL A 185 13.70 2.31 -10.81
N GLN A 186 12.53 2.12 -10.18
CA GLN A 186 11.25 2.25 -10.88
C GLN A 186 10.17 2.75 -9.92
N VAL A 187 9.23 3.53 -10.46
CA VAL A 187 7.97 3.91 -9.79
C VAL A 187 6.81 3.66 -10.74
N GLY A 188 5.73 3.08 -10.24
CA GLY A 188 4.53 2.84 -11.04
C GLY A 188 3.41 2.20 -10.23
N THR A 189 2.26 1.99 -10.86
CA THR A 189 1.19 1.17 -10.28
C THR A 189 1.64 -0.29 -10.19
N PRO A 190 1.02 -1.13 -9.33
CA PRO A 190 1.29 -2.56 -9.27
C PRO A 190 1.29 -3.23 -10.65
N GLU A 191 0.28 -2.95 -11.45
CA GLU A 191 0.15 -3.50 -12.80
C GLU A 191 1.30 -3.06 -13.72
N HIS A 192 1.69 -1.77 -13.64
CA HIS A 192 2.79 -1.25 -14.47
C HIS A 192 4.13 -1.90 -14.13
N ILE A 193 4.42 -2.09 -12.85
CA ILE A 193 5.65 -2.76 -12.38
C ILE A 193 5.71 -4.21 -12.88
N ILE A 194 4.60 -4.93 -12.85
CA ILE A 194 4.55 -6.35 -13.27
C ILE A 194 4.63 -6.49 -14.79
N MET A 195 3.96 -5.60 -15.53
CA MET A 195 3.89 -5.71 -16.99
C MET A 195 5.10 -5.14 -17.70
N ASN A 196 5.76 -4.15 -17.10
CA ASN A 196 6.86 -3.39 -17.72
C ASN A 196 8.01 -3.20 -16.71
N PRO A 197 8.70 -4.26 -16.28
CA PRO A 197 9.86 -4.12 -15.41
C PRO A 197 10.96 -3.29 -16.11
N ALA A 198 11.55 -2.34 -15.37
CA ALA A 198 12.51 -1.39 -15.92
C ALA A 198 13.88 -2.01 -16.22
N ASP A 199 14.26 -3.05 -15.50
CA ASP A 199 15.53 -3.76 -15.65
C ASP A 199 15.43 -5.18 -15.07
N ASP A 200 16.51 -5.96 -15.22
CA ASP A 200 16.62 -7.34 -14.73
C ASP A 200 16.43 -7.44 -13.20
N TYR A 201 16.78 -6.39 -12.45
CA TYR A 201 16.58 -6.35 -11.00
C TYR A 201 15.10 -6.30 -10.64
N VAL A 202 14.34 -5.47 -11.32
CA VAL A 202 12.87 -5.40 -11.12
C VAL A 202 12.20 -6.67 -11.64
N GLU A 203 12.64 -7.18 -12.80
CA GLU A 203 12.12 -8.44 -13.36
C GLU A 203 12.29 -9.60 -12.38
N ALA A 204 13.46 -9.70 -11.72
CA ALA A 204 13.72 -10.72 -10.71
C ALA A 204 12.74 -10.64 -9.50
N PHE A 205 12.26 -9.44 -9.15
CA PHE A 205 11.24 -9.28 -8.10
C PHE A 205 9.88 -9.81 -8.53
N VAL A 206 9.48 -9.54 -9.79
CA VAL A 206 8.10 -9.79 -10.24
C VAL A 206 7.90 -11.13 -10.96
N LYS A 207 8.98 -11.87 -11.21
CA LYS A 207 8.92 -13.12 -12.00
C LYS A 207 8.00 -14.20 -11.42
N ASP A 208 7.89 -14.27 -10.09
CA ASP A 208 7.12 -15.30 -9.38
C ASP A 208 5.75 -14.83 -8.89
N VAL A 209 5.37 -13.58 -9.22
CA VAL A 209 4.08 -12.99 -8.84
C VAL A 209 2.93 -13.74 -9.53
N ASN A 210 1.89 -14.04 -8.75
CA ASN A 210 0.62 -14.48 -9.33
C ASN A 210 -0.10 -13.29 -9.99
N ARG A 211 0.13 -13.12 -11.30
CA ARG A 211 -0.40 -12.01 -12.09
C ARG A 211 -1.92 -11.90 -12.03
N ALA A 212 -2.63 -13.03 -11.92
CA ALA A 212 -4.10 -13.03 -11.86
C ALA A 212 -4.65 -12.30 -10.62
N LYS A 213 -3.88 -12.27 -9.53
CA LYS A 213 -4.24 -11.57 -8.28
C LYS A 213 -3.96 -10.06 -8.28
N VAL A 214 -3.22 -9.57 -9.28
CA VAL A 214 -2.76 -8.17 -9.31
C VAL A 214 -3.30 -7.45 -10.53
N LEU A 215 -3.34 -8.12 -11.70
CA LEU A 215 -3.81 -7.50 -12.92
C LEU A 215 -5.34 -7.41 -12.92
N ARG A 216 -5.83 -6.23 -13.34
CA ARG A 216 -7.25 -5.94 -13.46
C ARG A 216 -7.71 -6.05 -14.90
N ALA A 217 -9.03 -6.17 -15.11
CA ALA A 217 -9.64 -6.27 -16.43
C ALA A 217 -9.20 -5.15 -17.36
N ARG A 218 -9.15 -3.89 -16.89
CA ARG A 218 -8.68 -2.72 -17.66
C ARG A 218 -7.25 -2.84 -18.18
N THR A 219 -6.38 -3.59 -17.49
CA THR A 219 -4.97 -3.73 -17.85
C THR A 219 -4.76 -4.69 -19.02
N VAL A 220 -5.64 -5.69 -19.14
CA VAL A 220 -5.47 -6.79 -20.09
C VAL A 220 -6.47 -6.75 -21.26
N MET A 221 -7.49 -5.91 -21.17
CA MET A 221 -8.51 -5.80 -22.23
C MET A 221 -7.96 -5.24 -23.53
N VAL A 222 -8.53 -5.70 -24.64
CA VAL A 222 -8.37 -5.07 -25.96
C VAL A 222 -9.49 -4.07 -26.16
N LYS A 223 -9.15 -2.84 -26.55
CA LYS A 223 -10.13 -1.78 -26.82
C LYS A 223 -11.06 -2.18 -28.00
N PRO A 224 -12.31 -1.69 -28.03
CA PRO A 224 -13.30 -2.09 -29.06
C PRO A 224 -12.83 -1.84 -30.48
N ASP A 225 -12.08 -0.76 -30.74
CA ASP A 225 -11.54 -0.38 -32.04
C ASP A 225 -10.45 -1.34 -32.57
N LYS A 226 -9.78 -2.06 -31.67
CA LYS A 226 -8.72 -3.04 -31.98
C LYS A 226 -9.18 -4.49 -31.87
N PHE A 227 -10.40 -4.72 -31.42
CA PHE A 227 -10.93 -6.05 -31.18
C PHE A 227 -11.44 -6.67 -32.48
N ASN A 228 -10.79 -7.73 -32.96
CA ASN A 228 -11.20 -8.45 -34.16
C ASN A 228 -12.07 -9.68 -33.79
N GLY A 229 -13.30 -9.38 -33.37
CA GLY A 229 -14.23 -10.37 -32.81
C GLY A 229 -15.03 -11.19 -33.86
N LYS A 230 -14.43 -11.58 -35.01
CA LYS A 230 -15.14 -12.36 -36.03
C LYS A 230 -15.72 -13.69 -35.54
N ASP A 231 -15.21 -14.23 -34.43
CA ASP A 231 -15.59 -15.53 -33.87
C ASP A 231 -16.23 -15.46 -32.47
N VAL A 232 -16.56 -14.23 -31.98
CA VAL A 232 -17.06 -14.06 -30.62
C VAL A 232 -18.58 -13.93 -30.58
N LYS A 233 -19.24 -14.89 -29.96
CA LYS A 233 -20.67 -14.82 -29.62
C LYS A 233 -20.89 -13.87 -28.43
N LEU A 234 -21.11 -12.61 -28.71
CA LEU A 234 -21.39 -11.58 -27.65
C LEU A 234 -22.67 -11.90 -26.85
N SER A 235 -23.55 -12.75 -27.35
CA SER A 235 -24.75 -13.22 -26.64
C SER A 235 -24.45 -14.07 -25.39
N GLU A 236 -23.27 -14.66 -25.31
CA GLU A 236 -22.81 -15.50 -24.19
C GLU A 236 -21.69 -14.85 -23.40
N SER A 237 -21.54 -13.52 -23.51
CA SER A 237 -20.48 -12.77 -22.85
C SER A 237 -20.79 -12.50 -21.37
N TYR A 238 -19.77 -12.58 -20.52
CA TYR A 238 -19.84 -12.21 -19.11
C TYR A 238 -19.32 -10.79 -18.92
N LYS A 239 -20.07 -9.92 -18.22
CA LYS A 239 -19.67 -8.53 -17.96
C LYS A 239 -18.92 -8.42 -16.64
N VAL A 240 -17.83 -7.66 -16.65
CA VAL A 240 -17.05 -7.33 -15.44
C VAL A 240 -16.75 -5.83 -15.41
N ASP A 241 -16.62 -5.28 -14.22
CA ASP A 241 -16.12 -3.92 -14.00
C ASP A 241 -14.64 -3.82 -14.40
N GLU A 242 -14.21 -2.66 -14.89
CA GLU A 242 -12.84 -2.42 -15.31
C GLU A 242 -11.80 -2.66 -14.20
N ASP A 243 -12.19 -2.53 -12.93
CA ASP A 243 -11.35 -2.72 -11.76
C ASP A 243 -11.35 -4.17 -11.23
N THR A 244 -12.13 -5.09 -11.80
CA THR A 244 -12.20 -6.51 -11.40
C THR A 244 -10.85 -7.21 -11.63
N TYR A 245 -10.35 -7.95 -10.64
CA TYR A 245 -9.13 -8.73 -10.79
C TYR A 245 -9.32 -9.94 -11.69
N ILE A 246 -8.26 -10.34 -12.43
CA ILE A 246 -8.32 -11.48 -13.35
C ILE A 246 -8.76 -12.76 -12.63
N GLU A 247 -8.28 -13.02 -11.40
CA GLU A 247 -8.63 -14.24 -10.67
C GLU A 247 -10.13 -14.43 -10.46
N GLU A 248 -10.92 -13.36 -10.40
CA GLU A 248 -12.36 -13.41 -10.17
C GLU A 248 -13.13 -13.94 -11.39
N PHE A 249 -12.70 -13.61 -12.61
CA PHE A 249 -13.37 -14.03 -13.84
C PHE A 249 -12.60 -15.09 -14.64
N LEU A 250 -11.36 -15.41 -14.26
CA LEU A 250 -10.54 -16.42 -14.92
C LEU A 250 -11.24 -17.78 -15.09
N PRO A 251 -11.98 -18.32 -14.08
CA PRO A 251 -12.71 -19.57 -14.24
C PRO A 251 -13.74 -19.51 -15.37
N LYS A 252 -14.43 -18.37 -15.57
CA LYS A 252 -15.43 -18.20 -16.64
C LYS A 252 -14.81 -18.28 -18.02
N VAL A 253 -13.63 -17.67 -18.20
CA VAL A 253 -12.92 -17.72 -19.49
C VAL A 253 -12.41 -19.13 -19.78
N LEU A 254 -11.83 -19.82 -18.80
CA LEU A 254 -11.19 -21.12 -18.98
C LEU A 254 -12.20 -22.27 -19.10
N GLN A 255 -13.31 -22.25 -18.34
CA GLN A 255 -14.30 -23.32 -18.31
C GLN A 255 -15.35 -23.16 -19.42
N ASP A 256 -15.90 -21.96 -19.53
CA ASP A 256 -17.04 -21.69 -20.42
C ASP A 256 -16.59 -21.13 -21.78
N ARG A 257 -15.28 -20.86 -21.97
CA ARG A 257 -14.71 -20.15 -23.12
C ARG A 257 -15.43 -18.85 -23.44
N SER A 258 -15.94 -18.21 -22.37
CA SER A 258 -16.71 -16.98 -22.48
C SER A 258 -15.79 -15.79 -22.75
N THR A 259 -16.22 -14.91 -23.65
CA THR A 259 -15.57 -13.60 -23.80
C THR A 259 -16.03 -12.70 -22.67
N ILE A 260 -15.10 -12.04 -22.03
CA ILE A 260 -15.39 -11.03 -21.01
C ILE A 260 -15.58 -9.68 -21.69
N VAL A 261 -16.68 -9.01 -21.38
CA VAL A 261 -16.94 -7.61 -21.73
C VAL A 261 -16.60 -6.75 -20.54
N VAL A 262 -15.59 -5.91 -20.68
CA VAL A 262 -15.18 -4.96 -19.63
C VAL A 262 -16.01 -3.71 -19.74
N VAL A 263 -16.63 -3.31 -18.65
CA VAL A 263 -17.49 -2.11 -18.59
C VAL A 263 -16.98 -1.10 -17.56
N ASP A 264 -17.27 0.17 -17.80
CA ASP A 264 -17.04 1.23 -16.83
C ASP A 264 -18.18 1.28 -15.77
N LYS A 265 -18.06 2.20 -14.82
CA LYS A 265 -19.06 2.42 -13.74
C LYS A 265 -20.43 2.85 -14.26
N LYS A 266 -20.56 3.28 -15.52
CA LYS A 266 -21.82 3.63 -16.19
C LYS A 266 -22.42 2.46 -16.96
N GLY A 267 -21.67 1.35 -17.12
CA GLY A 267 -22.04 0.19 -17.89
C GLY A 267 -21.64 0.25 -19.37
N ASP A 268 -20.88 1.29 -19.77
CA ASP A 268 -20.39 1.43 -21.13
C ASP A 268 -19.22 0.47 -21.40
N THR A 269 -19.20 -0.14 -22.61
CA THR A 269 -18.17 -1.12 -22.96
C THR A 269 -16.83 -0.46 -23.19
N MET A 270 -15.83 -0.83 -22.37
CA MET A 270 -14.45 -0.36 -22.45
C MET A 270 -13.55 -1.25 -23.29
N GLY A 271 -13.84 -2.56 -23.34
CA GLY A 271 -13.04 -3.52 -24.09
C GLY A 271 -13.48 -4.97 -23.91
N TYR A 272 -12.68 -5.87 -24.45
CA TYR A 272 -12.94 -7.31 -24.46
C TYR A 272 -11.71 -8.09 -24.01
N ILE A 273 -11.93 -9.23 -23.34
CA ILE A 273 -10.87 -10.15 -22.91
C ILE A 273 -11.26 -11.56 -23.36
N THR A 274 -10.36 -12.23 -24.09
CA THR A 274 -10.49 -13.63 -24.48
C THR A 274 -9.39 -14.48 -23.83
N GLU A 275 -9.43 -15.80 -24.05
CA GLU A 275 -8.34 -16.71 -23.63
C GLU A 275 -6.97 -16.23 -24.11
N LYS A 276 -6.89 -15.64 -25.31
CA LYS A 276 -5.64 -15.16 -25.91
C LYS A 276 -5.02 -14.02 -25.10
N GLU A 277 -5.82 -13.01 -24.76
CA GLU A 277 -5.36 -11.86 -23.97
C GLU A 277 -4.93 -12.30 -22.57
N LEU A 278 -5.67 -13.23 -21.96
CA LEU A 278 -5.28 -13.80 -20.67
C LEU A 278 -3.99 -14.61 -20.77
N ALA A 279 -3.84 -15.47 -21.78
CA ALA A 279 -2.64 -16.25 -21.97
C ALA A 279 -1.40 -15.36 -22.13
N ILE A 280 -1.49 -14.27 -22.91
CA ILE A 280 -0.41 -13.28 -23.07
C ILE A 280 -0.09 -12.60 -21.74
N SER A 281 -1.11 -12.12 -21.02
CA SER A 281 -0.92 -11.31 -19.80
C SER A 281 -0.43 -12.15 -18.62
N LEU A 282 -0.83 -13.41 -18.54
CA LEU A 282 -0.43 -14.36 -17.50
C LEU A 282 0.88 -15.10 -17.83
N SER A 283 1.28 -15.15 -19.11
CA SER A 283 2.55 -15.76 -19.48
C SER A 283 3.74 -14.97 -18.92
N LYS A 284 4.80 -15.69 -18.52
CA LYS A 284 6.06 -15.11 -17.97
C LYS A 284 6.99 -14.54 -19.03
N THR A 285 6.56 -14.40 -20.29
CA THR A 285 7.45 -13.94 -21.38
C THR A 285 7.78 -12.46 -21.24
N SER A 286 9.00 -12.17 -20.91
CA SER A 286 9.64 -10.86 -21.07
C SER A 286 9.56 -10.43 -22.54
N HIS A 287 8.94 -9.30 -22.81
CA HIS A 287 8.97 -8.67 -24.13
C HIS A 287 10.32 -7.99 -24.37
N ASN A 288 11.38 -8.77 -24.59
CA ASN A 288 12.64 -8.27 -25.14
C ASN A 288 13.26 -9.31 -26.10
N GLU A 289 12.50 -9.73 -27.12
CA GLU A 289 13.16 -10.13 -28.37
C GLU A 289 12.98 -9.00 -29.39
N PRO A 290 14.07 -8.35 -29.83
CA PRO A 290 13.99 -7.47 -31.00
C PRO A 290 13.59 -8.32 -32.20
N VAL A 291 12.48 -7.94 -32.84
CA VAL A 291 12.09 -8.48 -34.12
C VAL A 291 13.29 -8.32 -35.06
N LYS A 292 14.00 -9.43 -35.33
CA LYS A 292 14.96 -9.49 -36.39
C LYS A 292 14.17 -9.40 -37.72
N THR A 293 14.12 -8.21 -38.28
CA THR A 293 13.77 -8.03 -39.68
C THR A 293 14.89 -8.63 -40.51
N SER A 294 14.62 -9.75 -41.13
CA SER A 294 15.36 -10.31 -42.27
C SER A 294 14.86 -9.68 -43.55
#